data_96b0a07bccad881a0aa40b006c4dc15c
#
_entry.id   96b0a07bccad881a0aa40b006c4dc15c
#
_cell.length_a   1.000
_cell.length_b   1.000
_cell.length_c   1.000
_cell.angle_alpha   90.00
_cell.angle_beta   90.00
_cell.angle_gamma   90.00
#
_symmetry.space_group_name_H-M   'P 1'
#
loop_
_entity.id
_entity.type
_entity.pdbx_description
1 polymer ?
#
loop_
_entity_poly.entity_id
_entity_poly.type
_entity_poly.pdbx_seq_one_letter_code
_entity_poly.pdbx_strand_id
1 'polypeptide(L)'
;VGKYKIKGEEVNDIHVEMNAMYLRNIEPGDKIGNRHGNKGVISKILPHEEMPKLEDGRQVDVCINPLGIISRMNVGQVFECNLAMSLNDLKLNSLALFNQPLEKDESITNRDNKIKKYILDYIKIIDNTNGKWYTQQFKDQLKTIKISPEFINQLTIIEPPFESSTHEQVLKAMKYTNTPSEYKVFDYAMNDYLLNPVCVGYLYFFRMVHIAAHKIAFRSISMYNRKTLQPPSGRKNHGGQRCGEMEVNCLIGHDALENLSEFLTTKSDCIDLKNQYIKSIIDSNYLKDETVISKVPEAVNLLKNYLLVTGLDVEE
;
A
#
# COMPACT_ATOMS: atom_id res chain seq x y z
N VAL A 1 7.17 25.92 25.30
CA VAL A 1 8.34 26.39 26.11
C VAL A 1 8.45 25.48 27.33
N GLY A 2 9.41 24.56 27.30
CA GLY A 2 9.70 23.68 28.42
C GLY A 2 10.62 24.41 29.41
N LYS A 3 10.35 24.27 30.72
CA LYS A 3 11.25 24.74 31.75
C LYS A 3 12.06 23.56 32.27
N TYR A 4 13.37 23.63 32.16
CA TYR A 4 14.29 22.66 32.75
C TYR A 4 15.08 23.29 33.90
N LYS A 5 15.34 22.49 34.93
CA LYS A 5 16.22 22.89 36.03
C LYS A 5 17.58 22.26 35.86
N ILE A 6 18.60 23.06 35.62
CA ILE A 6 19.99 22.63 35.61
C ILE A 6 20.66 23.23 36.82
N LYS A 7 21.21 22.44 37.72
CA LYS A 7 21.89 22.86 38.98
C LYS A 7 21.06 23.80 39.85
N GLY A 8 19.73 23.61 39.89
CA GLY A 8 18.83 24.41 40.73
C GLY A 8 18.33 25.71 40.11
N GLU A 9 18.80 26.12 38.95
CA GLU A 9 18.32 27.29 38.23
C GLU A 9 17.28 26.91 37.18
N GLU A 10 16.22 27.73 37.04
CA GLU A 10 15.23 27.56 35.97
C GLU A 10 15.79 28.17 34.69
N VAL A 11 16.00 27.32 33.69
CA VAL A 11 16.41 27.74 32.33
C VAL A 11 15.18 27.82 31.47
N ASN A 12 14.92 28.96 30.84
CA ASN A 12 13.88 29.12 29.84
C ASN A 12 14.42 28.65 28.47
N ASP A 13 14.06 27.42 28.06
CA ASP A 13 14.46 26.93 26.75
C ASP A 13 13.50 27.42 25.65
N ILE A 14 14.09 27.79 24.52
CA ILE A 14 13.32 28.07 23.31
C ILE A 14 13.05 26.73 22.61
N HIS A 15 11.79 26.34 22.56
CA HIS A 15 11.38 25.16 21.81
C HIS A 15 11.14 25.56 20.37
N VAL A 16 11.96 25.06 19.45
CA VAL A 16 11.81 25.29 18.02
C VAL A 16 11.32 24.01 17.38
N GLU A 17 10.11 24.04 16.87
CA GLU A 17 9.55 22.94 16.07
C GLU A 17 9.69 23.30 14.60
N MET A 18 10.40 22.45 13.87
CA MET A 18 10.58 22.60 12.42
C MET A 18 9.93 21.44 11.69
N ASN A 19 9.00 21.77 10.80
CA ASN A 19 8.38 20.80 9.89
C ASN A 19 9.03 20.92 8.52
N ALA A 20 9.66 19.85 8.07
CA ALA A 20 10.26 19.77 6.73
C ALA A 20 9.39 18.91 5.82
N MET A 21 9.08 19.41 4.64
CA MET A 21 8.37 18.68 3.60
C MET A 21 9.31 18.42 2.42
N TYR A 22 9.37 17.19 1.96
CA TYR A 22 10.16 16.80 0.78
C TYR A 22 9.41 15.79 -0.07
N LEU A 23 9.66 15.82 -1.38
CA LEU A 23 9.13 14.86 -2.32
C LEU A 23 9.98 13.60 -2.32
N ARG A 24 9.32 12.46 -2.23
CA ARG A 24 9.96 11.16 -2.34
C ARG A 24 9.20 10.28 -3.32
N ASN A 25 9.89 9.75 -4.29
CA ASN A 25 9.33 8.81 -5.24
C ASN A 25 8.86 7.53 -4.55
N ILE A 26 7.87 6.90 -5.14
CA ILE A 26 7.38 5.60 -4.72
C ILE A 26 8.39 4.54 -5.19
N GLU A 27 8.68 3.57 -4.34
CA GLU A 27 9.62 2.48 -4.61
C GLU A 27 8.92 1.13 -4.47
N PRO A 28 9.39 0.07 -5.17
CA PRO A 28 8.91 -1.28 -4.92
C PRO A 28 9.11 -1.66 -3.45
N GLY A 29 8.11 -2.30 -2.85
CA GLY A 29 8.11 -2.61 -1.42
C GLY A 29 7.40 -1.57 -0.54
N ASP A 30 7.10 -0.39 -1.05
CA ASP A 30 6.26 0.59 -0.34
C ASP A 30 4.82 0.10 -0.25
N LYS A 31 4.16 0.51 0.82
CA LYS A 31 2.78 0.10 1.08
C LYS A 31 1.81 1.22 0.76
N ILE A 32 0.85 0.90 -0.08
CA ILE A 32 -0.28 1.78 -0.43
C ILE A 32 -1.58 1.20 0.09
N GLY A 33 -2.56 2.03 0.28
CA GLY A 33 -3.90 1.62 0.71
C GLY A 33 -4.97 2.55 0.18
N ASN A 34 -6.21 2.05 0.17
CA ASN A 34 -7.38 2.83 -0.15
C ASN A 34 -8.27 3.05 1.09
N ARG A 35 -9.36 3.80 0.94
CA ARG A 35 -10.30 4.14 2.02
C ARG A 35 -11.17 2.96 2.48
N HIS A 36 -11.16 1.84 1.76
CA HIS A 36 -11.98 0.65 2.02
C HIS A 36 -11.22 -0.49 2.71
N GLY A 37 -10.03 -0.20 3.26
CA GLY A 37 -9.22 -1.20 3.96
C GLY A 37 -8.44 -2.15 3.04
N ASN A 38 -8.48 -1.94 1.73
CA ASN A 38 -7.61 -2.66 0.81
C ASN A 38 -6.21 -2.03 0.86
N LYS A 39 -5.23 -2.82 1.25
CA LYS A 39 -3.83 -2.43 1.39
C LYS A 39 -2.93 -3.44 0.69
N GLY A 40 -1.93 -2.95 0.03
CA GLY A 40 -0.98 -3.79 -0.70
C GLY A 40 0.42 -3.21 -0.73
N VAL A 41 1.36 -4.05 -1.07
CA VAL A 41 2.76 -3.68 -1.29
C VAL A 41 2.98 -3.56 -2.79
N ILE A 42 3.68 -2.50 -3.20
CA ILE A 42 4.03 -2.29 -4.60
C ILE A 42 5.06 -3.35 -5.00
N SER A 43 4.70 -4.21 -5.93
CA SER A 43 5.57 -5.28 -6.42
C SER A 43 6.47 -4.82 -7.55
N LYS A 44 5.96 -4.04 -8.48
CA LYS A 44 6.67 -3.57 -9.68
C LYS A 44 6.22 -2.16 -10.04
N ILE A 45 7.14 -1.36 -10.55
CA ILE A 45 6.89 -0.06 -11.16
C ILE A 45 7.27 -0.19 -12.63
N LEU A 46 6.34 0.13 -13.51
CA LEU A 46 6.53 0.12 -14.95
C LEU A 46 6.67 1.55 -15.47
N PRO A 47 7.41 1.75 -16.58
CA PRO A 47 7.36 3.02 -17.30
C PRO A 47 5.94 3.35 -17.74
N HIS A 48 5.62 4.63 -17.85
CA HIS A 48 4.29 5.09 -18.24
C HIS A 48 3.83 4.47 -19.58
N GLU A 49 4.74 4.28 -20.52
CA GLU A 49 4.47 3.75 -21.85
C GLU A 49 4.06 2.27 -21.84
N GLU A 50 4.56 1.49 -20.87
CA GLU A 50 4.27 0.05 -20.70
C GLU A 50 3.01 -0.23 -19.89
N MET A 51 2.38 0.79 -19.31
CA MET A 51 1.15 0.62 -18.53
C MET A 51 -0.04 0.35 -19.46
N PRO A 52 -1.00 -0.48 -19.00
CA PRO A 52 -2.21 -0.78 -19.77
C PRO A 52 -2.99 0.48 -20.16
N LYS A 53 -3.64 0.45 -21.32
CA LYS A 53 -4.43 1.58 -21.85
C LYS A 53 -5.86 1.16 -22.17
N LEU A 54 -6.78 2.08 -21.96
CA LEU A 54 -8.16 1.97 -22.42
C LEU A 54 -8.26 2.21 -23.95
N GLU A 55 -9.36 1.81 -24.57
CA GLU A 55 -9.62 2.08 -26.00
C GLU A 55 -9.60 3.58 -26.37
N ASP A 56 -9.96 4.43 -25.43
CA ASP A 56 -9.94 5.89 -25.59
C ASP A 56 -8.56 6.55 -25.40
N GLY A 57 -7.52 5.74 -25.17
CA GLY A 57 -6.14 6.18 -25.00
C GLY A 57 -5.77 6.61 -23.58
N ARG A 58 -6.70 6.59 -22.62
CA ARG A 58 -6.39 6.84 -21.21
C ARG A 58 -5.53 5.71 -20.66
N GLN A 59 -4.50 6.06 -19.93
CA GLN A 59 -3.59 5.11 -19.29
C GLN A 59 -4.02 4.79 -17.88
N VAL A 60 -3.76 3.56 -17.45
CA VAL A 60 -4.00 3.09 -16.09
C VAL A 60 -2.77 3.37 -15.24
N ASP A 61 -2.95 3.99 -14.07
CA ASP A 61 -1.84 4.31 -13.16
C ASP A 61 -1.51 3.16 -12.21
N VAL A 62 -2.50 2.35 -11.83
CA VAL A 62 -2.36 1.28 -10.83
C VAL A 62 -3.16 0.04 -11.25
N CYS A 63 -2.52 -1.13 -11.24
CA CYS A 63 -3.19 -2.42 -11.40
C CYS A 63 -3.28 -3.14 -10.07
N ILE A 64 -4.47 -3.63 -9.72
CA ILE A 64 -4.74 -4.29 -8.45
C ILE A 64 -5.23 -5.70 -8.68
N ASN A 65 -4.79 -6.64 -7.84
CA ASN A 65 -5.31 -8.00 -7.87
C ASN A 65 -6.77 -8.05 -7.39
N PRO A 66 -7.72 -8.50 -8.23
CA PRO A 66 -9.15 -8.55 -7.88
C PRO A 66 -9.49 -9.60 -6.82
N LEU A 67 -8.66 -10.62 -6.62
CA LEU A 67 -8.89 -11.67 -5.62
C LEU A 67 -8.98 -11.11 -4.19
N GLY A 68 -8.23 -10.05 -3.90
CA GLY A 68 -8.29 -9.35 -2.62
C GLY A 68 -9.64 -8.68 -2.34
N ILE A 69 -10.39 -8.29 -3.38
CA ILE A 69 -11.72 -7.68 -3.27
C ILE A 69 -12.75 -8.74 -2.90
N ILE A 70 -12.73 -9.87 -3.59
CA ILE A 70 -13.68 -10.96 -3.41
C ILE A 70 -13.48 -11.61 -2.04
N SER A 71 -12.24 -11.93 -1.68
CA SER A 71 -11.93 -12.61 -0.41
C SER A 71 -12.23 -11.76 0.82
N ARG A 72 -12.14 -10.44 0.72
CA ARG A 72 -12.37 -9.50 1.84
C ARG A 72 -13.71 -8.80 1.81
N MET A 73 -14.50 -9.00 0.76
CA MET A 73 -15.85 -8.43 0.59
C MET A 73 -15.94 -6.90 0.71
N ASN A 74 -14.86 -6.16 0.42
CA ASN A 74 -14.86 -4.69 0.43
C ASN A 74 -15.42 -4.15 -0.89
N VAL A 75 -16.69 -4.37 -1.11
CA VAL A 75 -17.40 -4.00 -2.34
C VAL A 75 -17.47 -2.47 -2.53
N GLY A 76 -17.40 -1.70 -1.46
CA GLY A 76 -17.42 -0.24 -1.49
C GLY A 76 -16.38 0.39 -2.43
N GLN A 77 -15.23 -0.25 -2.61
CA GLN A 77 -14.22 0.23 -3.56
C GLN A 77 -14.67 0.14 -5.03
N VAL A 78 -15.50 -0.86 -5.37
CA VAL A 78 -16.07 -0.99 -6.72
C VAL A 78 -17.11 0.10 -6.96
N PHE A 79 -17.91 0.42 -5.95
CA PHE A 79 -18.88 1.52 -6.03
C PHE A 79 -18.17 2.88 -6.16
N GLU A 80 -17.11 3.11 -5.39
CA GLU A 80 -16.28 4.32 -5.52
C GLU A 80 -15.71 4.44 -6.94
N CYS A 81 -15.13 3.35 -7.45
CA CYS A 81 -14.56 3.28 -8.78
C CYS A 81 -15.59 3.65 -9.87
N ASN A 82 -16.76 3.02 -9.84
CA ASN A 82 -17.83 3.23 -10.81
C ASN A 82 -18.44 4.64 -10.71
N LEU A 83 -18.66 5.14 -9.49
CA LEU A 83 -19.19 6.47 -9.27
C LEU A 83 -18.23 7.56 -9.72
N ALA A 84 -16.94 7.39 -9.42
CA ALA A 84 -15.90 8.32 -9.84
C ALA A 84 -15.73 8.34 -11.36
N MET A 85 -15.88 7.18 -12.02
CA MET A 85 -15.86 7.11 -13.48
C MET A 85 -17.09 7.79 -14.11
N SER A 86 -18.27 7.55 -13.55
CA SER A 86 -19.51 8.25 -13.93
C SER A 86 -19.39 9.78 -13.79
N LEU A 87 -18.76 10.26 -12.72
CA LEU A 87 -18.48 11.70 -12.56
C LEU A 87 -17.51 12.22 -13.63
N ASN A 88 -16.48 11.44 -13.97
CA ASN A 88 -15.56 11.84 -15.03
C ASN A 88 -16.26 11.94 -16.38
N ASP A 89 -17.12 10.99 -16.72
CA ASP A 89 -17.90 11.03 -17.95
C ASP A 89 -18.93 12.17 -17.94
N LEU A 90 -19.53 12.49 -16.78
CA LEU A 90 -20.34 13.69 -16.60
C LEU A 90 -19.56 14.97 -16.97
N LYS A 91 -18.31 15.08 -16.49
CA LYS A 91 -17.44 16.22 -16.81
C LYS A 91 -17.15 16.29 -18.31
N LEU A 92 -16.76 15.17 -18.92
CA LEU A 92 -16.47 15.10 -20.36
C LEU A 92 -17.70 15.49 -21.20
N ASN A 93 -18.88 14.95 -20.87
CA ASN A 93 -20.13 15.29 -21.54
C ASN A 93 -20.49 16.77 -21.36
N SER A 94 -20.29 17.32 -20.16
CA SER A 94 -20.52 18.75 -19.88
C SER A 94 -19.55 19.65 -20.63
N LEU A 95 -18.27 19.26 -20.75
CA LEU A 95 -17.28 19.96 -21.55
C LEU A 95 -17.58 19.86 -23.06
N ALA A 96 -18.05 18.71 -23.53
CA ALA A 96 -18.48 18.55 -24.91
C ALA A 96 -19.65 19.50 -25.25
N LEU A 97 -20.65 19.60 -24.36
CA LEU A 97 -21.76 20.57 -24.50
C LEU A 97 -21.26 22.01 -24.45
N PHE A 98 -20.25 22.31 -23.63
CA PHE A 98 -19.69 23.66 -23.55
C PHE A 98 -18.94 24.06 -24.82
N ASN A 99 -18.22 23.12 -25.46
CA ASN A 99 -17.39 23.34 -26.65
C ASN A 99 -18.20 23.27 -27.96
N GLN A 100 -19.45 22.81 -27.93
CA GLN A 100 -20.30 22.84 -29.14
C GLN A 100 -20.44 24.25 -29.67
N PRO A 101 -20.30 24.46 -30.98
CA PRO A 101 -20.56 25.76 -31.59
C PRO A 101 -22.02 26.15 -31.36
N LEU A 102 -22.26 27.41 -30.94
CA LEU A 102 -23.59 27.93 -30.72
C LEU A 102 -24.33 27.94 -32.04
N GLU A 103 -25.50 27.31 -32.11
CA GLU A 103 -26.41 27.46 -33.22
C GLU A 103 -26.90 28.93 -33.31
N LYS A 104 -27.25 29.38 -34.54
CA LYS A 104 -27.54 30.81 -34.84
C LYS A 104 -28.57 31.46 -33.92
N ASP A 105 -29.40 30.67 -33.21
CA ASP A 105 -30.49 31.14 -32.33
C ASP A 105 -30.28 30.77 -30.84
N GLU A 106 -29.18 30.12 -30.45
CA GLU A 106 -28.91 29.77 -29.04
C GLU A 106 -28.11 30.86 -28.32
N SER A 107 -28.71 31.44 -27.28
CA SER A 107 -27.98 32.35 -26.39
C SER A 107 -27.03 31.56 -25.46
N ILE A 108 -25.91 32.17 -25.09
CA ILE A 108 -24.94 31.63 -24.12
C ILE A 108 -25.62 31.17 -22.81
N THR A 109 -26.64 31.94 -22.40
CA THR A 109 -27.47 31.65 -21.21
C THR A 109 -28.24 30.34 -21.33
N ASN A 110 -28.72 29.98 -22.53
CA ASN A 110 -29.44 28.71 -22.74
C ASN A 110 -28.52 27.50 -22.67
N ARG A 111 -27.33 27.59 -23.23
CA ARG A 111 -26.29 26.55 -23.13
C ARG A 111 -25.90 26.32 -21.68
N ASP A 112 -25.59 27.37 -20.94
CA ASP A 112 -25.21 27.28 -19.52
C ASP A 112 -26.34 26.69 -18.68
N ASN A 113 -27.60 27.00 -18.98
CA ASN A 113 -28.75 26.41 -18.31
C ASN A 113 -28.93 24.93 -18.63
N LYS A 114 -28.64 24.49 -19.86
CA LYS A 114 -28.63 23.04 -20.21
C LYS A 114 -27.60 22.29 -19.39
N ILE A 115 -26.37 22.81 -19.30
CA ILE A 115 -25.29 22.20 -18.51
C ILE A 115 -25.63 22.17 -17.01
N LYS A 116 -26.14 23.29 -16.47
CA LYS A 116 -26.61 23.37 -15.08
C LYS A 116 -27.66 22.32 -14.77
N LYS A 117 -28.65 22.18 -15.66
CA LYS A 117 -29.70 21.17 -15.51
C LYS A 117 -29.14 19.76 -15.54
N TYR A 118 -28.21 19.46 -16.47
CA TYR A 118 -27.56 18.14 -16.58
C TYR A 118 -26.83 17.77 -15.29
N ILE A 119 -26.06 18.69 -14.73
CA ILE A 119 -25.34 18.46 -13.45
C ILE A 119 -26.32 18.29 -12.28
N LEU A 120 -27.38 19.13 -12.22
CA LEU A 120 -28.39 19.07 -11.15
C LEU A 120 -29.17 17.76 -11.15
N ASP A 121 -29.51 17.24 -12.32
CA ASP A 121 -30.26 15.99 -12.42
C ASP A 121 -29.37 14.79 -12.02
N TYR A 122 -28.07 14.84 -12.32
CA TYR A 122 -27.10 13.86 -11.83
C TYR A 122 -26.98 13.88 -10.30
N ILE A 123 -26.89 15.07 -9.69
CA ILE A 123 -26.81 15.20 -8.22
C ILE A 123 -28.07 14.67 -7.55
N LYS A 124 -29.25 14.89 -8.12
CA LYS A 124 -30.51 14.34 -7.58
C LYS A 124 -30.54 12.81 -7.57
N ILE A 125 -29.85 12.16 -8.50
CA ILE A 125 -29.76 10.71 -8.56
C ILE A 125 -28.92 10.16 -7.41
N ILE A 126 -27.83 10.86 -7.07
CA ILE A 126 -26.87 10.43 -6.05
C ILE A 126 -27.32 10.81 -4.64
N ASP A 127 -28.06 11.91 -4.48
CA ASP A 127 -28.42 12.45 -3.17
C ASP A 127 -29.37 11.54 -2.39
N ASN A 128 -28.86 10.97 -1.29
CA ASN A 128 -29.58 10.06 -0.39
C ASN A 128 -30.49 10.79 0.60
N THR A 129 -30.29 12.07 0.82
CA THR A 129 -30.97 12.85 1.86
C THR A 129 -32.34 13.38 1.42
N ASN A 130 -33.02 12.70 0.47
CA ASN A 130 -34.28 13.17 -0.15
C ASN A 130 -34.17 14.59 -0.77
N GLY A 131 -33.00 14.96 -1.22
CA GLY A 131 -32.76 16.16 -2.02
C GLY A 131 -32.89 17.48 -1.27
N LYS A 132 -32.98 17.50 0.06
CA LYS A 132 -33.35 18.70 0.77
C LYS A 132 -32.22 19.65 1.13
N TRP A 133 -31.00 19.15 1.37
CA TRP A 133 -29.91 20.00 1.86
C TRP A 133 -28.84 20.31 0.81
N TYR A 134 -28.17 19.29 0.31
CA TYR A 134 -27.08 19.47 -0.66
C TYR A 134 -27.58 19.98 -2.02
N THR A 135 -28.69 19.43 -2.49
CA THR A 135 -29.29 19.87 -3.78
C THR A 135 -29.78 21.30 -3.73
N GLN A 136 -30.28 21.74 -2.60
CA GLN A 136 -30.80 23.14 -2.50
C GLN A 136 -29.65 24.15 -2.42
N GLN A 137 -28.61 23.89 -1.60
CA GLN A 137 -27.41 24.74 -1.53
C GLN A 137 -26.71 24.83 -2.88
N PHE A 138 -26.54 23.67 -3.55
CA PHE A 138 -25.90 23.64 -4.86
C PHE A 138 -26.72 24.34 -5.92
N LYS A 139 -28.05 24.25 -5.88
CA LYS A 139 -28.93 25.03 -6.76
C LYS A 139 -28.75 26.53 -6.58
N ASP A 140 -28.66 27.01 -5.37
CA ASP A 140 -28.50 28.42 -5.07
C ASP A 140 -27.12 28.93 -5.49
N GLN A 141 -26.08 28.11 -5.28
CA GLN A 141 -24.75 28.43 -5.78
C GLN A 141 -24.66 28.41 -7.31
N LEU A 142 -25.28 27.44 -7.98
CA LEU A 142 -25.31 27.36 -9.44
C LEU A 142 -26.03 28.52 -10.12
N LYS A 143 -27.00 29.19 -9.45
CA LYS A 143 -27.65 30.37 -9.99
C LYS A 143 -26.67 31.54 -10.18
N THR A 144 -25.72 31.67 -9.27
CA THR A 144 -24.75 32.77 -9.22
C THR A 144 -23.47 32.51 -10.00
N ILE A 145 -23.10 31.24 -10.21
CA ILE A 145 -21.84 30.85 -10.85
C ILE A 145 -22.01 30.84 -12.39
N LYS A 146 -21.05 31.44 -13.10
CA LYS A 146 -20.87 31.25 -14.55
C LYS A 146 -20.21 29.89 -14.80
N ILE A 147 -20.76 29.17 -15.78
CA ILE A 147 -20.16 27.90 -16.20
C ILE A 147 -18.84 28.18 -16.94
N SER A 148 -17.75 27.65 -16.43
CA SER A 148 -16.44 27.67 -17.08
C SER A 148 -15.88 26.24 -17.15
N PRO A 149 -14.97 25.96 -18.08
CA PRO A 149 -14.29 24.65 -18.11
C PRO A 149 -13.58 24.31 -16.79
N GLU A 150 -13.03 25.31 -16.11
CA GLU A 150 -12.39 25.15 -14.79
C GLU A 150 -13.39 24.68 -13.73
N PHE A 151 -14.58 25.30 -13.70
CA PHE A 151 -15.65 24.89 -12.78
C PHE A 151 -16.07 23.44 -13.02
N ILE A 152 -16.24 23.01 -14.28
CA ILE A 152 -16.62 21.64 -14.62
C ILE A 152 -15.53 20.66 -14.15
N ASN A 153 -14.25 20.98 -14.34
CA ASN A 153 -13.13 20.14 -13.93
C ASN A 153 -13.01 20.02 -12.40
N GLN A 154 -13.40 21.05 -11.66
CA GLN A 154 -13.36 21.06 -10.19
C GLN A 154 -14.53 20.33 -9.52
N LEU A 155 -15.53 19.87 -10.29
CA LEU A 155 -16.64 19.10 -9.71
C LEU A 155 -16.12 17.84 -9.00
N THR A 156 -16.51 17.68 -7.75
CA THR A 156 -16.15 16.51 -6.91
C THR A 156 -17.40 16.00 -6.19
N ILE A 157 -17.43 14.68 -5.97
CA ILE A 157 -18.47 14.04 -5.15
C ILE A 157 -17.85 13.78 -3.79
N ILE A 158 -18.56 14.19 -2.73
CA ILE A 158 -18.21 13.89 -1.35
C ILE A 158 -19.29 12.99 -0.80
N GLU A 159 -18.91 11.76 -0.46
CA GLU A 159 -19.76 10.77 0.16
C GLU A 159 -19.45 10.72 1.67
N PRO A 160 -20.40 11.06 2.54
CA PRO A 160 -20.16 10.97 3.97
C PRO A 160 -20.08 9.52 4.41
N PRO A 161 -19.28 9.20 5.45
CA PRO A 161 -19.20 7.86 6.01
C PRO A 161 -20.59 7.39 6.49
N PHE A 162 -20.95 6.15 6.13
CA PHE A 162 -22.22 5.46 6.47
C PHE A 162 -23.49 6.06 5.84
N GLU A 163 -23.42 7.17 5.14
CA GLU A 163 -24.54 7.82 4.45
C GLU A 163 -24.28 7.90 2.93
N SER A 164 -23.51 6.97 2.40
CA SER A 164 -23.13 6.95 0.99
C SER A 164 -24.27 6.50 0.09
N SER A 165 -24.13 6.79 -1.20
CA SER A 165 -25.07 6.38 -2.25
C SER A 165 -25.27 4.86 -2.26
N THR A 166 -26.52 4.46 -2.49
CA THR A 166 -26.86 3.03 -2.61
C THR A 166 -26.42 2.47 -3.96
N HIS A 167 -26.31 1.13 -4.04
CA HIS A 167 -26.00 0.44 -5.30
C HIS A 167 -26.91 0.87 -6.46
N GLU A 168 -28.22 0.98 -6.22
CA GLU A 168 -29.19 1.38 -7.23
C GLU A 168 -28.94 2.81 -7.74
N GLN A 169 -28.54 3.71 -6.85
CA GLN A 169 -28.22 5.09 -7.22
C GLN A 169 -26.97 5.16 -8.08
N VAL A 170 -25.93 4.41 -7.72
CA VAL A 170 -24.70 4.32 -8.53
C VAL A 170 -25.02 3.77 -9.92
N LEU A 171 -25.82 2.70 -10.03
CA LEU A 171 -26.25 2.17 -11.33
C LEU A 171 -27.08 3.18 -12.15
N LYS A 172 -27.96 3.93 -11.50
CA LYS A 172 -28.74 5.01 -12.16
C LYS A 172 -27.82 6.14 -12.63
N ALA A 173 -26.83 6.52 -11.84
CA ALA A 173 -25.83 7.53 -12.20
C ALA A 173 -25.01 7.09 -13.42
N MET A 174 -24.52 5.85 -13.44
CA MET A 174 -23.80 5.28 -14.59
C MET A 174 -24.67 5.25 -15.86
N LYS A 175 -25.93 4.83 -15.74
CA LYS A 175 -26.87 4.86 -16.88
C LYS A 175 -27.13 6.28 -17.39
N TYR A 176 -27.21 7.25 -16.48
CA TYR A 176 -27.44 8.65 -16.84
C TYR A 176 -26.27 9.26 -17.63
N THR A 177 -25.04 8.91 -17.26
CA THR A 177 -23.82 9.37 -17.93
C THR A 177 -23.40 8.48 -19.09
N ASN A 178 -24.09 7.34 -19.31
CA ASN A 178 -23.75 6.32 -20.29
C ASN A 178 -22.35 5.70 -20.05
N THR A 179 -21.97 5.53 -18.78
CA THR A 179 -20.70 4.96 -18.36
C THR A 179 -20.80 3.44 -18.31
N PRO A 180 -19.95 2.68 -19.03
CA PRO A 180 -19.90 1.22 -18.91
C PRO A 180 -19.30 0.81 -17.57
N SER A 181 -19.66 -0.38 -17.07
CA SER A 181 -19.11 -0.95 -15.84
C SER A 181 -17.73 -1.59 -16.07
N GLU A 182 -17.42 -1.97 -17.28
CA GLU A 182 -16.21 -2.68 -17.67
C GLU A 182 -15.68 -2.11 -18.98
N TYR A 183 -14.37 -2.11 -19.11
CA TYR A 183 -13.66 -1.54 -20.25
C TYR A 183 -12.75 -2.57 -20.88
N LYS A 184 -12.58 -2.49 -22.19
CA LYS A 184 -11.50 -3.21 -22.87
C LYS A 184 -10.18 -2.49 -22.63
N VAL A 185 -9.17 -3.24 -22.25
CA VAL A 185 -7.86 -2.75 -21.88
C VAL A 185 -6.81 -3.39 -22.75
N PHE A 186 -5.96 -2.57 -23.35
CA PHE A 186 -4.81 -3.01 -24.12
C PHE A 186 -3.62 -3.23 -23.20
N ASP A 187 -3.00 -4.41 -23.27
CA ASP A 187 -1.81 -4.78 -22.51
C ASP A 187 -0.57 -4.75 -23.42
N TYR A 188 0.40 -3.94 -23.05
CA TYR A 188 1.66 -3.83 -23.80
C TYR A 188 2.52 -5.08 -23.73
N ALA A 189 2.45 -5.84 -22.63
CA ALA A 189 3.23 -7.07 -22.49
C ALA A 189 2.78 -8.14 -23.49
N MET A 190 1.46 -8.21 -23.73
CA MET A 190 0.86 -9.13 -24.71
C MET A 190 0.76 -8.51 -26.10
N ASN A 191 0.88 -7.20 -26.22
CA ASN A 191 0.66 -6.40 -27.43
C ASN A 191 -0.73 -6.66 -28.05
N ASP A 192 -1.72 -6.87 -27.19
CA ASP A 192 -3.10 -7.16 -27.58
C ASP A 192 -4.08 -6.71 -26.48
N TYR A 193 -5.37 -6.72 -26.80
CA TYR A 193 -6.41 -6.49 -25.81
C TYR A 193 -6.61 -7.70 -24.90
N LEU A 194 -6.93 -7.44 -23.63
CA LEU A 194 -7.32 -8.49 -22.71
C LEU A 194 -8.59 -9.21 -23.23
N LEU A 195 -8.63 -10.53 -23.06
CA LEU A 195 -9.76 -11.37 -23.53
C LEU A 195 -11.10 -10.93 -22.93
N ASN A 196 -11.11 -10.56 -21.66
CA ASN A 196 -12.30 -10.12 -20.95
C ASN A 196 -12.18 -8.64 -20.59
N PRO A 197 -13.30 -7.89 -20.65
CA PRO A 197 -13.33 -6.52 -20.17
C PRO A 197 -13.08 -6.47 -18.66
N VAL A 198 -12.50 -5.40 -18.20
CA VAL A 198 -12.03 -5.19 -16.80
C VAL A 198 -12.67 -3.94 -16.22
N CYS A 199 -12.98 -3.99 -14.93
CA CYS A 199 -13.41 -2.81 -14.18
C CYS A 199 -12.26 -1.81 -14.06
N VAL A 200 -12.44 -0.61 -14.60
CA VAL A 200 -11.47 0.50 -14.54
C VAL A 200 -12.17 1.74 -14.05
N GLY A 201 -11.52 2.51 -13.19
CA GLY A 201 -12.05 3.78 -12.72
C GLY A 201 -11.11 4.44 -11.72
N TYR A 202 -11.55 5.54 -11.15
CA TYR A 202 -10.75 6.32 -10.21
C TYR A 202 -11.00 5.88 -8.79
N LEU A 203 -9.90 5.65 -8.05
CA LEU A 203 -9.90 5.31 -6.63
C LEU A 203 -8.94 6.22 -5.88
N TYR A 204 -9.28 6.57 -4.65
CA TYR A 204 -8.38 7.31 -3.78
C TYR A 204 -7.36 6.37 -3.14
N PHE A 205 -6.09 6.56 -3.45
CA PHE A 205 -4.96 5.86 -2.84
C PHE A 205 -4.11 6.80 -2.02
N PHE A 206 -3.56 6.28 -0.94
CA PHE A 206 -2.56 6.98 -0.14
C PHE A 206 -1.39 6.07 0.16
N ARG A 207 -0.21 6.67 0.25
CA ARG A 207 1.01 5.97 0.67
C ARG A 207 0.99 5.84 2.18
N MET A 208 1.16 4.61 2.67
CA MET A 208 1.23 4.35 4.09
C MET A 208 2.64 4.67 4.63
N VAL A 209 2.74 4.86 5.96
CA VAL A 209 4.02 5.14 6.64
C VAL A 209 5.02 3.99 6.51
N HIS A 210 4.55 2.80 6.11
CA HIS A 210 5.37 1.61 5.91
C HIS A 210 6.17 1.69 4.61
N ILE A 211 7.26 2.42 4.65
CA ILE A 211 8.17 2.66 3.52
C ILE A 211 9.26 1.60 3.52
N ALA A 212 9.55 0.98 2.37
CA ALA A 212 10.53 -0.10 2.23
C ALA A 212 11.92 0.28 2.75
N ALA A 213 12.42 1.46 2.37
CA ALA A 213 13.72 1.94 2.80
C ALA A 213 13.86 2.10 4.32
N HIS A 214 12.75 2.34 5.03
CA HIS A 214 12.78 2.41 6.50
C HIS A 214 12.76 1.03 7.17
N LYS A 215 12.48 -0.04 6.42
CA LYS A 215 12.38 -1.41 6.93
C LYS A 215 13.58 -2.27 6.57
N ILE A 216 14.42 -1.83 5.65
CA ILE A 216 15.67 -2.51 5.31
C ILE A 216 16.53 -2.61 6.57
N ALA A 217 17.00 -3.82 6.85
CA ALA A 217 17.88 -4.11 7.98
C ALA A 217 19.15 -4.81 7.47
N PHE A 218 20.29 -4.40 7.99
CA PHE A 218 21.58 -4.99 7.72
C PHE A 218 22.22 -5.40 9.01
N ARG A 219 22.91 -6.54 8.99
CA ARG A 219 23.75 -6.96 10.09
C ARG A 219 25.09 -7.48 9.55
N SER A 220 26.14 -6.97 10.14
CA SER A 220 27.50 -7.52 10.03
C SER A 220 27.90 -8.08 11.38
N ILE A 221 29.18 -8.10 11.71
CA ILE A 221 29.68 -8.41 13.05
C ILE A 221 29.20 -7.29 13.98
N SER A 222 28.36 -7.63 14.96
CA SER A 222 27.77 -6.71 15.90
C SER A 222 27.60 -7.37 17.26
N MET A 223 27.11 -6.61 18.24
CA MET A 223 26.96 -7.09 19.62
C MET A 223 25.99 -8.28 19.71
N TYR A 224 26.29 -9.19 20.66
CA TYR A 224 25.46 -10.34 21.01
C TYR A 224 24.87 -10.13 22.40
N ASN A 225 23.73 -10.78 22.64
CA ASN A 225 23.15 -10.81 23.98
C ASN A 225 24.07 -11.59 24.91
N ARG A 226 24.43 -11.00 26.07
CA ARG A 226 25.35 -11.64 27.02
C ARG A 226 24.82 -12.92 27.68
N LYS A 227 23.49 -13.08 27.77
CA LYS A 227 22.87 -14.24 28.41
C LYS A 227 22.68 -15.38 27.44
N THR A 228 22.16 -15.10 26.24
CA THR A 228 21.81 -16.14 25.25
C THR A 228 22.90 -16.36 24.20
N LEU A 229 23.92 -15.49 24.15
CA LEU A 229 24.97 -15.45 23.13
C LEU A 229 24.46 -15.39 21.69
N GLN A 230 23.17 -15.07 21.53
CA GLN A 230 22.51 -14.96 20.23
C GLN A 230 22.46 -13.49 19.76
N PRO A 231 22.29 -13.24 18.46
CA PRO A 231 22.05 -11.89 17.97
C PRO A 231 20.81 -11.27 18.62
N PRO A 232 20.82 -9.98 19.00
CA PRO A 232 19.63 -9.32 19.49
C PRO A 232 18.58 -9.22 18.39
N SER A 233 17.32 -9.00 18.76
CA SER A 233 16.24 -8.73 17.81
C SER A 233 16.09 -7.26 17.50
N GLY A 234 15.58 -6.94 16.31
CA GLY A 234 15.17 -5.62 15.90
C GLY A 234 16.26 -4.80 15.18
N ARG A 235 15.83 -4.04 14.20
CA ARG A 235 16.68 -3.17 13.35
C ARG A 235 17.46 -2.14 14.17
N LYS A 236 16.81 -1.53 15.17
CA LYS A 236 17.42 -0.49 16.03
C LYS A 236 18.66 -0.98 16.77
N ASN A 237 18.70 -2.27 17.10
CA ASN A 237 19.78 -2.92 17.80
C ASN A 237 20.78 -3.60 16.86
N HIS A 238 20.72 -3.34 15.57
CA HIS A 238 21.48 -4.09 14.56
C HIS A 238 21.31 -5.61 14.71
N GLY A 239 20.05 -6.02 14.94
CA GLY A 239 19.69 -7.41 15.22
C GLY A 239 19.71 -8.31 13.98
N GLY A 240 19.73 -9.62 14.23
CA GLY A 240 19.65 -10.65 13.21
C GLY A 240 18.20 -11.00 12.83
N GLN A 241 18.04 -11.67 11.70
CA GLN A 241 16.77 -12.23 11.27
C GLN A 241 16.43 -13.46 12.13
N ARG A 242 15.15 -13.61 12.48
CA ARG A 242 14.67 -14.80 13.17
C ARG A 242 14.52 -15.95 12.18
N CYS A 243 15.20 -17.07 12.47
CA CYS A 243 14.91 -18.35 11.84
C CYS A 243 13.81 -19.03 12.68
N GLY A 244 12.59 -19.07 12.17
CA GLY A 244 11.46 -19.67 12.87
C GLY A 244 11.32 -21.17 12.59
N GLU A 245 10.28 -21.79 13.18
CA GLU A 245 10.00 -23.22 13.00
C GLU A 245 9.70 -23.58 11.53
N MET A 246 9.03 -22.71 10.80
CA MET A 246 8.72 -22.93 9.39
C MET A 246 9.98 -22.99 8.52
N GLU A 247 10.96 -22.13 8.77
CA GLU A 247 12.24 -22.11 8.08
C GLU A 247 13.06 -23.37 8.41
N VAL A 248 13.04 -23.81 9.67
CA VAL A 248 13.67 -25.07 10.10
C VAL A 248 13.02 -26.27 9.42
N ASN A 249 11.68 -26.32 9.36
CA ASN A 249 10.95 -27.38 8.68
C ASN A 249 11.28 -27.43 7.17
N CYS A 250 11.48 -26.26 6.55
CA CYS A 250 11.91 -26.19 5.17
C CYS A 250 13.30 -26.79 4.95
N LEU A 251 14.26 -26.50 5.84
CA LEU A 251 15.61 -27.07 5.79
C LEU A 251 15.59 -28.58 5.98
N ILE A 252 14.78 -29.09 6.92
CA ILE A 252 14.59 -30.53 7.13
C ILE A 252 13.97 -31.20 5.90
N GLY A 253 12.93 -30.55 5.30
CA GLY A 253 12.28 -31.08 4.11
C GLY A 253 13.17 -31.13 2.87
N HIS A 254 14.23 -30.32 2.84
CA HIS A 254 15.29 -30.38 1.81
C HIS A 254 16.47 -31.28 2.16
N ASP A 255 16.40 -31.96 3.30
CA ASP A 255 17.52 -32.78 3.84
C ASP A 255 18.84 -31.99 4.01
N ALA A 256 18.72 -30.68 4.26
CA ALA A 256 19.85 -29.77 4.43
C ALA A 256 20.32 -29.73 5.90
N LEU A 257 20.67 -30.88 6.47
CA LEU A 257 20.98 -31.03 7.90
C LEU A 257 22.26 -30.31 8.30
N GLU A 258 23.28 -30.29 7.42
CA GLU A 258 24.52 -29.56 7.67
C GLU A 258 24.29 -28.06 7.79
N ASN A 259 23.49 -27.49 6.89
CA ASN A 259 23.09 -26.09 6.97
C ASN A 259 22.30 -25.81 8.26
N LEU A 260 21.40 -26.71 8.65
CA LEU A 260 20.64 -26.58 9.89
C LEU A 260 21.59 -26.61 11.11
N SER A 261 22.57 -27.51 11.14
CA SER A 261 23.59 -27.56 12.19
C SER A 261 24.39 -26.25 12.26
N GLU A 262 24.81 -25.71 11.12
CA GLU A 262 25.50 -24.42 11.05
C GLU A 262 24.62 -23.24 11.59
N PHE A 263 23.33 -23.21 11.25
CA PHE A 263 22.41 -22.22 11.79
C PHE A 263 22.26 -22.31 13.31
N LEU A 264 22.23 -23.51 13.86
CA LEU A 264 22.04 -23.74 15.30
C LEU A 264 23.31 -23.52 16.11
N THR A 265 24.50 -23.67 15.51
CA THR A 265 25.79 -23.58 16.20
C THR A 265 26.56 -22.31 15.85
N THR A 266 27.23 -22.30 14.70
CA THR A 266 28.15 -21.23 14.26
C THR A 266 27.48 -19.90 14.09
N LYS A 267 26.26 -19.88 13.53
CA LYS A 267 25.51 -18.64 13.28
C LYS A 267 24.65 -18.20 14.47
N SER A 268 24.53 -19.01 15.53
CA SER A 268 23.71 -18.72 16.69
C SER A 268 24.57 -18.36 17.91
N ASP A 269 24.90 -19.33 18.73
CA ASP A 269 25.43 -19.13 20.08
C ASP A 269 26.90 -19.54 20.27
N CYS A 270 27.50 -20.27 19.34
CA CYS A 270 28.90 -20.67 19.40
C CYS A 270 29.87 -19.59 18.92
N ILE A 271 30.18 -18.60 19.78
CA ILE A 271 31.01 -17.44 19.42
C ILE A 271 32.42 -17.88 18.99
N ASP A 272 32.99 -18.86 19.65
CA ASP A 272 34.36 -19.37 19.35
C ASP A 272 34.47 -19.93 17.95
N LEU A 273 33.53 -20.79 17.55
CA LEU A 273 33.46 -21.33 16.21
C LEU A 273 33.29 -20.25 15.16
N LYS A 274 32.44 -19.28 15.46
CA LYS A 274 32.24 -18.14 14.58
C LYS A 274 33.50 -17.31 14.37
N ASN A 275 34.23 -17.02 15.44
CA ASN A 275 35.48 -16.27 15.34
C ASN A 275 36.56 -17.08 14.57
N GLN A 276 36.62 -18.37 14.74
CA GLN A 276 37.48 -19.26 13.97
C GLN A 276 37.11 -19.26 12.49
N TYR A 277 35.79 -19.32 12.20
CA TYR A 277 35.27 -19.27 10.83
C TYR A 277 35.63 -17.96 10.13
N ILE A 278 35.38 -16.82 10.79
CA ILE A 278 35.77 -15.51 10.26
C ILE A 278 37.28 -15.43 10.04
N LYS A 279 38.08 -15.91 10.98
CA LYS A 279 39.53 -15.88 10.86
C LYS A 279 40.03 -16.76 9.69
N SER A 280 39.44 -17.93 9.48
CA SER A 280 39.78 -18.82 8.37
C SER A 280 39.47 -18.19 7.01
N ILE A 281 38.37 -17.45 6.92
CA ILE A 281 38.03 -16.70 5.69
C ILE A 281 39.04 -15.58 5.43
N ILE A 282 39.42 -14.83 6.48
CA ILE A 282 40.40 -13.75 6.36
C ILE A 282 41.81 -14.30 5.95
N ASP A 283 42.22 -15.38 6.56
CA ASP A 283 43.51 -16.01 6.30
C ASP A 283 43.55 -16.84 5.01
N SER A 284 42.41 -16.86 4.26
CA SER A 284 42.20 -17.64 3.03
C SER A 284 42.49 -19.14 3.20
N ASN A 285 42.42 -19.63 4.42
CA ASN A 285 42.54 -21.06 4.76
C ASN A 285 41.15 -21.69 4.72
N TYR A 286 41.00 -22.76 3.95
CA TYR A 286 39.78 -23.56 4.00
C TYR A 286 39.62 -24.16 5.39
N LEU A 287 38.42 -24.05 5.96
CA LEU A 287 38.07 -24.80 7.16
C LEU A 287 38.22 -26.28 6.84
N LYS A 288 39.00 -26.96 7.64
CA LYS A 288 38.98 -28.43 7.65
C LYS A 288 37.63 -28.84 8.23
N ASP A 289 36.85 -29.60 7.49
CA ASP A 289 35.45 -29.97 7.80
C ASP A 289 35.28 -30.57 9.21
N GLU A 290 36.31 -31.16 9.76
CA GLU A 290 36.31 -31.80 11.08
C GLU A 290 36.11 -30.85 12.28
N THR A 291 36.38 -29.53 12.13
CA THR A 291 36.31 -28.60 13.26
C THR A 291 34.92 -27.96 13.44
N VAL A 292 34.06 -28.02 12.45
CA VAL A 292 32.73 -27.37 12.46
C VAL A 292 31.67 -28.28 13.10
N ILE A 293 31.84 -29.60 13.03
CA ILE A 293 30.81 -30.58 13.37
C ILE A 293 30.83 -31.00 14.85
N SER A 294 31.85 -30.63 15.63
CA SER A 294 32.07 -31.23 16.95
C SER A 294 31.39 -30.53 18.14
N LYS A 295 30.70 -29.44 17.95
CA LYS A 295 30.01 -28.76 19.07
C LYS A 295 28.50 -28.99 19.01
N VAL A 296 27.99 -29.53 20.13
CA VAL A 296 26.55 -29.68 20.34
C VAL A 296 25.93 -28.29 20.57
N PRO A 297 24.82 -27.95 19.90
CA PRO A 297 24.12 -26.67 20.15
C PRO A 297 23.68 -26.53 21.60
N GLU A 298 23.75 -25.33 22.17
CA GLU A 298 23.30 -25.07 23.55
C GLU A 298 21.81 -25.41 23.76
N ALA A 299 21.01 -25.33 22.70
CA ALA A 299 19.61 -25.77 22.73
C ALA A 299 19.47 -27.27 23.08
N VAL A 300 20.40 -28.13 22.62
CA VAL A 300 20.41 -29.57 22.94
C VAL A 300 20.83 -29.78 24.40
N ASN A 301 21.81 -29.02 24.88
CA ASN A 301 22.21 -29.07 26.29
C ASN A 301 21.07 -28.66 27.22
N LEU A 302 20.30 -27.64 26.82
CA LEU A 302 19.11 -27.24 27.55
C LEU A 302 18.03 -28.32 27.55
N LEU A 303 17.82 -29.02 26.43
CA LEU A 303 16.89 -30.15 26.33
C LEU A 303 17.32 -31.29 27.23
N LYS A 304 18.63 -31.67 27.21
CA LYS A 304 19.20 -32.68 28.12
C LYS A 304 18.91 -32.31 29.59
N ASN A 305 19.12 -31.05 29.98
CA ASN A 305 18.85 -30.60 31.33
C ASN A 305 17.33 -30.69 31.68
N TYR A 306 16.44 -30.39 30.78
CA TYR A 306 15.02 -30.60 31.02
C TYR A 306 14.64 -32.07 31.20
N LEU A 307 15.22 -32.96 30.39
CA LEU A 307 14.99 -34.38 30.51
C LEU A 307 15.54 -34.93 31.84
N LEU A 308 16.74 -34.49 32.26
CA LEU A 308 17.32 -34.85 33.56
C LEU A 308 16.41 -34.42 34.73
N VAL A 309 15.79 -33.24 34.69
CA VAL A 309 14.82 -32.77 35.70
C VAL A 309 13.59 -33.69 35.76
N THR A 310 13.18 -34.28 34.63
CA THR A 310 12.07 -35.25 34.59
C THR A 310 12.51 -36.69 34.96
N GLY A 311 13.79 -36.91 35.27
CA GLY A 311 14.31 -38.23 35.65
C GLY A 311 14.74 -39.09 34.46
N LEU A 312 14.85 -38.51 33.28
CA LEU A 312 15.32 -39.19 32.06
C LEU A 312 16.75 -38.74 31.77
N ASP A 313 17.67 -39.69 31.62
CA ASP A 313 19.02 -39.43 31.15
C ASP A 313 19.13 -39.78 29.67
N VAL A 314 19.95 -39.01 28.94
CA VAL A 314 20.18 -39.20 27.51
C VAL A 314 21.64 -39.60 27.34
N GLU A 315 21.84 -40.86 27.06
CA GLU A 315 23.15 -41.40 26.66
C GLU A 315 23.39 -41.07 25.17
N GLU A 316 24.63 -40.67 24.85
CA GLU A 316 25.07 -40.38 23.48
C GLU A 316 25.42 -41.65 22.73
#